data_e95bed8411a316e778fa28984cc81437
#
_entry.id   e95bed8411a316e778fa28984cc81437
#
_cell.length_a   1.000
_cell.length_b   1.000
_cell.length_c   1.000
_cell.angle_alpha   90.00
_cell.angle_beta   90.00
_cell.angle_gamma   90.00
#
_symmetry.space_group_name_H-M   'P 1'
#
loop_
_entity.id
_entity.type
_entity.pdbx_description
1 polymer ?
#
loop_
_entity_poly.entity_id
_entity_poly.type
_entity_poly.pdbx_seq_one_letter_code
_entity_poly.pdbx_strand_id
1 'polypeptide(L)'
;MVYRIEKTTRTVIYLKKAILIRSGSTKNYPIRNIKCTGKEEKINSLREGMHVRLEGMLVLPELPRNPGQFNRRIYESGKKIDFYLENPTVLEVKEQRSGVREVVEIWKTEMMNRCEKIYQDEEAGILEAMLFGEKSELSGDIKELYQVAGISHVLVISGLHISLLALAVAGILRRLGFPMPVWVILSVGVLAGYGILIGQPTTAVRALLMFFVLQGARLLGRSYDLLSALAFAGILMLLDNPDLILDGGCRLSFCAVIGVGWYVSEKNKIFRSIGEKEKRKNRGKGGKG
;
A
#
# COMPACT_ATOMS: atom_id res chain seq x y z
N MET A 1 -6.96 -19.39 -2.66
CA MET A 1 -5.67 -19.01 -3.27
C MET A 1 -4.83 -18.26 -2.25
N VAL A 2 -3.59 -18.67 -2.05
CA VAL A 2 -2.61 -17.97 -1.23
C VAL A 2 -2.19 -16.68 -1.95
N TYR A 3 -2.30 -15.52 -1.32
CA TYR A 3 -1.91 -14.26 -1.97
C TYR A 3 -0.78 -13.52 -1.25
N ARG A 4 -0.50 -13.87 0.01
CA ARG A 4 0.59 -13.31 0.80
C ARG A 4 1.01 -14.29 1.88
N ILE A 5 2.30 -14.37 2.13
CA ILE A 5 2.90 -15.16 3.20
C ILE A 5 3.82 -14.24 4.00
N GLU A 6 3.63 -14.18 5.30
CA GLU A 6 4.51 -13.47 6.23
C GLU A 6 5.17 -14.50 7.14
N LYS A 7 6.48 -14.62 7.06
CA LYS A 7 7.28 -15.49 7.91
C LYS A 7 7.80 -14.69 9.10
N THR A 8 7.28 -14.98 10.26
CA THR A 8 7.75 -14.43 11.54
C THR A 8 7.94 -15.60 12.50
N THR A 9 7.82 -15.42 13.80
CA THR A 9 7.82 -16.51 14.81
C THR A 9 6.76 -17.58 14.51
N ARG A 10 5.69 -17.22 13.78
CA ARG A 10 4.68 -18.13 13.22
C ARG A 10 4.43 -17.73 11.78
N THR A 11 4.33 -18.71 10.88
CA THR A 11 3.99 -18.43 9.48
C THR A 11 2.54 -17.99 9.40
N VAL A 12 2.32 -16.81 8.83
CA VAL A 12 1.00 -16.23 8.59
C VAL A 12 0.72 -16.27 7.09
N ILE A 13 -0.36 -16.91 6.72
CA ILE A 13 -0.80 -17.02 5.32
C ILE A 13 -2.10 -16.27 5.14
N TYR A 14 -2.16 -15.48 4.10
CA TYR A 14 -3.36 -14.77 3.70
C TYR A 14 -3.97 -15.45 2.48
N LEU A 15 -5.21 -15.90 2.60
CA LEU A 15 -5.98 -16.54 1.54
C LEU A 15 -6.98 -15.55 0.96
N LYS A 16 -7.02 -15.45 -0.36
CA LYS A 16 -7.97 -14.61 -1.10
C LYS A 16 -9.01 -15.46 -1.81
N LYS A 17 -10.27 -14.98 -1.87
CA LYS A 17 -11.38 -15.69 -2.51
C LYS A 17 -11.56 -17.11 -1.95
N ALA A 18 -11.63 -17.22 -0.63
CA ALA A 18 -11.83 -18.50 0.04
C ALA A 18 -13.28 -18.95 -0.08
N ILE A 19 -13.48 -20.27 -0.16
CA ILE A 19 -14.79 -20.89 -0.11
C ILE A 19 -14.82 -21.74 1.15
N LEU A 20 -15.76 -21.44 2.04
CA LEU A 20 -15.98 -22.22 3.24
C LEU A 20 -16.90 -23.42 2.90
N ILE A 21 -16.42 -24.60 3.20
CA ILE A 21 -17.19 -25.84 3.14
C ILE A 21 -17.35 -26.36 4.56
N ARG A 22 -18.55 -26.30 5.10
CA ARG A 22 -18.82 -26.85 6.43
C ARG A 22 -18.92 -28.36 6.33
N SER A 23 -18.28 -29.08 7.24
CA SER A 23 -18.40 -30.54 7.34
C SER A 23 -19.87 -30.95 7.44
N GLY A 24 -20.34 -31.84 6.52
CA GLY A 24 -21.75 -32.28 6.44
C GLY A 24 -22.70 -31.32 5.72
N SER A 25 -22.22 -30.26 5.06
CA SER A 25 -23.07 -29.36 4.26
C SER A 25 -22.60 -29.31 2.81
N THR A 26 -23.57 -29.29 1.90
CA THR A 26 -23.35 -29.10 0.45
C THR A 26 -23.31 -27.63 0.04
N LYS A 27 -23.52 -26.70 1.00
CA LYS A 27 -23.52 -25.25 0.72
C LYS A 27 -22.12 -24.67 0.78
N ASN A 28 -21.76 -23.96 -0.26
CA ASN A 28 -20.51 -23.22 -0.37
C ASN A 28 -20.76 -21.76 0.02
N TYR A 29 -19.98 -21.26 0.99
CA TYR A 29 -20.07 -19.87 1.43
C TYR A 29 -18.82 -19.12 0.95
N PRO A 30 -18.96 -18.18 0.01
CA PRO A 30 -17.81 -17.37 -0.43
C PRO A 30 -17.41 -16.40 0.67
N ILE A 31 -16.11 -16.37 1.01
CA ILE A 31 -15.51 -15.46 1.98
C ILE A 31 -14.45 -14.64 1.26
N ARG A 32 -14.32 -13.36 1.62
CA ARG A 32 -13.35 -12.47 0.96
C ARG A 32 -11.92 -12.94 1.20
N ASN A 33 -11.41 -12.78 2.40
CA ASN A 33 -10.06 -13.23 2.75
C ASN A 33 -10.05 -13.86 4.14
N ILE A 34 -9.12 -14.80 4.33
CA ILE A 34 -8.89 -15.50 5.58
C ILE A 34 -7.41 -15.37 5.94
N LYS A 35 -7.13 -15.08 7.19
CA LYS A 35 -5.79 -15.10 7.75
C LYS A 35 -5.57 -16.42 8.50
N CYS A 36 -4.61 -17.21 8.04
CA CYS A 36 -4.25 -18.49 8.66
C CYS A 36 -2.97 -18.31 9.46
N THR A 37 -2.94 -18.83 10.68
CA THR A 37 -1.76 -18.79 11.53
C THR A 37 -1.45 -20.20 12.03
N GLY A 38 -0.31 -20.76 11.66
CA GLY A 38 0.07 -22.12 12.01
C GLY A 38 1.58 -22.31 12.17
N LYS A 39 1.96 -23.43 12.79
CA LYS A 39 3.36 -23.84 12.99
C LYS A 39 3.74 -25.08 12.18
N GLU A 40 2.84 -25.62 11.36
CA GLU A 40 3.12 -26.85 10.61
C GLU A 40 4.19 -26.63 9.53
N GLU A 41 5.11 -27.58 9.37
CA GLU A 41 6.15 -27.54 8.33
C GLU A 41 5.58 -27.48 6.92
N LYS A 42 4.43 -28.11 6.68
CA LYS A 42 3.72 -28.04 5.39
C LYS A 42 3.22 -26.63 5.03
N ILE A 43 3.00 -25.80 6.04
CA ILE A 43 2.60 -24.40 5.84
C ILE A 43 3.80 -23.57 5.35
N ASN A 44 5.00 -23.90 5.81
CA ASN A 44 6.24 -23.23 5.40
C ASN A 44 6.64 -23.53 3.95
N SER A 45 6.14 -24.62 3.37
CA SER A 45 6.41 -24.99 1.97
C SER A 45 5.45 -24.33 0.97
N LEU A 46 4.40 -23.68 1.44
CA LEU A 46 3.44 -22.99 0.58
C LEU A 46 4.07 -21.75 -0.04
N ARG A 47 3.67 -21.46 -1.28
CA ARG A 47 4.09 -20.27 -2.03
C ARG A 47 2.86 -19.45 -2.43
N GLU A 48 3.08 -18.17 -2.68
CA GLU A 48 2.03 -17.31 -3.20
C GLU A 48 1.57 -17.83 -4.58
N GLY A 49 0.29 -17.67 -4.87
CA GLY A 49 -0.30 -18.18 -6.11
C GLY A 49 -0.88 -19.61 -6.03
N MET A 50 -0.52 -20.41 -5.04
CA MET A 50 -1.03 -21.76 -4.88
C MET A 50 -2.50 -21.80 -4.45
N HIS A 51 -3.25 -22.76 -4.95
CA HIS A 51 -4.57 -23.08 -4.46
C HIS A 51 -4.46 -24.17 -3.39
N VAL A 52 -4.95 -23.88 -2.20
CA VAL A 52 -4.83 -24.79 -1.06
C VAL A 52 -6.19 -25.13 -0.49
N ARG A 53 -6.35 -26.38 -0.07
CA ARG A 53 -7.47 -26.84 0.75
C ARG A 53 -6.97 -27.03 2.16
N LEU A 54 -7.52 -26.24 3.07
CA LEU A 54 -7.14 -26.25 4.48
C LEU A 54 -8.34 -26.67 5.33
N GLU A 55 -8.05 -27.37 6.41
CA GLU A 55 -8.99 -27.65 7.49
C GLU A 55 -8.49 -26.99 8.77
N GLY A 56 -9.38 -26.42 9.56
CA GLY A 56 -8.99 -25.77 10.80
C GLY A 56 -10.17 -25.08 11.49
N MET A 57 -9.91 -24.49 12.64
CA MET A 57 -10.93 -23.79 13.41
C MET A 57 -11.08 -22.35 12.93
N LEU A 58 -12.30 -22.00 12.50
CA LEU A 58 -12.61 -20.65 12.05
C LEU A 58 -12.97 -19.77 13.24
N VAL A 59 -12.23 -18.68 13.42
CA VAL A 59 -12.40 -17.75 14.55
C VAL A 59 -12.60 -16.32 14.01
N LEU A 60 -13.52 -15.60 14.63
CA LEU A 60 -13.69 -14.17 14.33
C LEU A 60 -12.61 -13.35 15.05
N PRO A 61 -12.12 -12.26 14.43
CA PRO A 61 -11.25 -11.32 15.13
C PRO A 61 -11.92 -10.80 16.42
N GLU A 62 -11.14 -10.74 17.50
CA GLU A 62 -11.67 -10.31 18.82
C GLU A 62 -12.13 -8.86 18.80
N LEU A 63 -13.23 -8.62 19.51
CA LEU A 63 -13.71 -7.27 19.83
C LEU A 63 -12.92 -6.69 21.03
N PRO A 64 -12.79 -5.38 21.12
CA PRO A 64 -12.17 -4.76 22.28
C PRO A 64 -13.00 -5.06 23.55
N ARG A 65 -12.31 -5.47 24.62
CA ARG A 65 -12.95 -5.77 25.92
C ARG A 65 -13.02 -4.53 26.82
N ASN A 66 -12.12 -3.56 26.58
CA ASN A 66 -12.04 -2.35 27.38
C ASN A 66 -12.22 -1.08 26.52
N PRO A 67 -12.77 0.01 27.06
CA PRO A 67 -12.81 1.30 26.40
C PRO A 67 -11.39 1.76 26.02
N GLY A 68 -11.20 2.22 24.78
CA GLY A 68 -9.89 2.66 24.27
C GLY A 68 -8.95 1.55 23.80
N GLN A 69 -9.31 0.28 23.99
CA GLN A 69 -8.53 -0.84 23.47
C GLN A 69 -8.59 -0.88 21.93
N PHE A 70 -7.47 -1.24 21.31
CA PHE A 70 -7.37 -1.42 19.85
C PHE A 70 -8.42 -2.41 19.32
N ASN A 71 -9.24 -1.96 18.38
CA ASN A 71 -10.27 -2.79 17.77
C ASN A 71 -9.70 -3.60 16.60
N ARG A 72 -9.32 -4.84 16.91
CA ARG A 72 -8.72 -5.76 15.94
C ARG A 72 -9.66 -6.11 14.80
N ARG A 73 -10.97 -6.21 15.07
CA ARG A 73 -11.97 -6.53 14.08
C ARG A 73 -12.09 -5.45 13.01
N ILE A 74 -12.15 -4.17 13.41
CA ILE A 74 -12.17 -3.04 12.47
C ILE A 74 -10.87 -2.99 11.65
N TYR A 75 -9.73 -3.17 12.29
CA TYR A 75 -8.44 -3.15 11.60
C TYR A 75 -8.31 -4.25 10.53
N GLU A 76 -8.74 -5.47 10.86
CA GLU A 76 -8.68 -6.59 9.91
C GLU A 76 -9.75 -6.46 8.81
N SER A 77 -10.93 -5.90 9.13
CA SER A 77 -11.97 -5.58 8.15
C SER A 77 -11.48 -4.57 7.10
N GLY A 78 -10.71 -3.54 7.54
CA GLY A 78 -10.02 -2.61 6.64
C GLY A 78 -9.05 -3.30 5.67
N LYS A 79 -8.50 -4.45 6.06
CA LYS A 79 -7.68 -5.33 5.21
C LYS A 79 -8.49 -6.39 4.43
N LYS A 80 -9.81 -6.33 4.50
CA LYS A 80 -10.75 -7.31 3.93
C LYS A 80 -10.61 -8.72 4.52
N ILE A 81 -10.10 -8.87 5.75
CA ILE A 81 -9.97 -10.14 6.46
C ILE A 81 -11.19 -10.32 7.34
N ASP A 82 -12.01 -11.32 6.99
CA ASP A 82 -13.26 -11.59 7.69
C ASP A 82 -13.05 -12.59 8.85
N PHE A 83 -12.14 -13.55 8.69
CA PHE A 83 -11.94 -14.65 9.63
C PHE A 83 -10.46 -14.99 9.80
N TYR A 84 -10.16 -15.57 10.96
CA TYR A 84 -8.91 -16.29 11.23
C TYR A 84 -9.14 -17.78 11.12
N LEU A 85 -8.16 -18.51 10.59
CA LEU A 85 -8.11 -19.96 10.63
C LEU A 85 -6.97 -20.36 11.55
N GLU A 86 -7.32 -20.91 12.72
CA GLU A 86 -6.37 -21.39 13.69
C GLU A 86 -6.06 -22.85 13.47
N ASN A 87 -4.79 -23.23 13.70
CA ASN A 87 -4.27 -24.58 13.53
C ASN A 87 -4.66 -25.21 12.18
N PRO A 88 -4.34 -24.51 11.05
CA PRO A 88 -4.68 -25.01 9.75
C PRO A 88 -3.90 -26.26 9.39
N THR A 89 -4.59 -27.34 9.02
CA THR A 89 -4.01 -28.55 8.45
C THR A 89 -4.11 -28.50 6.94
N VAL A 90 -3.00 -28.74 6.25
CA VAL A 90 -2.97 -28.71 4.77
C VAL A 90 -3.44 -30.07 4.23
N LEU A 91 -4.61 -30.10 3.62
CA LEU A 91 -5.19 -31.29 3.02
C LEU A 91 -4.74 -31.50 1.56
N GLU A 92 -4.78 -30.43 0.76
CA GLU A 92 -4.49 -30.49 -0.67
C GLU A 92 -3.83 -29.19 -1.13
N VAL A 93 -2.81 -29.31 -1.97
CA VAL A 93 -2.14 -28.16 -2.62
C VAL A 93 -2.20 -28.36 -4.11
N LYS A 94 -2.76 -27.38 -4.84
CA LYS A 94 -2.76 -27.34 -6.29
C LYS A 94 -1.91 -26.17 -6.75
N GLU A 95 -0.84 -26.46 -7.45
CA GLU A 95 -0.06 -25.44 -8.13
C GLU A 95 -0.85 -24.92 -9.33
N GLN A 96 -1.38 -23.73 -9.22
CA GLN A 96 -1.94 -23.02 -10.37
C GLN A 96 -1.05 -21.79 -10.62
N ARG A 97 -0.18 -21.90 -11.59
CA ARG A 97 0.74 -20.81 -11.97
C ARG A 97 -0.06 -19.73 -12.69
N SER A 98 -0.02 -18.52 -12.14
CA SER A 98 -0.52 -17.32 -12.81
C SER A 98 0.70 -16.60 -13.38
N GLY A 99 0.89 -16.67 -14.69
CA GLY A 99 2.13 -16.23 -15.34
C GLY A 99 2.64 -14.84 -14.94
N VAL A 100 1.75 -13.84 -14.76
CA VAL A 100 2.17 -12.48 -14.37
C VAL A 100 2.69 -12.43 -12.92
N ARG A 101 2.03 -13.10 -11.98
CA ARG A 101 2.45 -13.10 -10.57
C ARG A 101 3.74 -13.86 -10.36
N GLU A 102 3.91 -14.97 -11.06
CA GLU A 102 5.15 -15.77 -11.02
C GLU A 102 6.34 -14.92 -11.48
N VAL A 103 6.18 -14.17 -12.58
CA VAL A 103 7.22 -13.25 -13.06
C VAL A 103 7.52 -12.17 -12.01
N VAL A 104 6.51 -11.57 -11.41
CA VAL A 104 6.70 -10.54 -10.36
C VAL A 104 7.44 -11.12 -9.15
N GLU A 105 7.10 -12.33 -8.72
CA GLU A 105 7.78 -13.00 -7.60
C GLU A 105 9.23 -13.37 -7.91
N ILE A 106 9.49 -13.88 -9.11
CA ILE A 106 10.86 -14.17 -9.56
C ILE A 106 11.70 -12.87 -9.54
N TRP A 107 11.14 -11.79 -10.08
CA TRP A 107 11.80 -10.48 -10.06
C TRP A 107 12.04 -9.95 -8.65
N LYS A 108 11.05 -10.07 -7.76
CA LYS A 108 11.17 -9.66 -6.36
C LYS A 108 12.30 -10.44 -5.68
N THR A 109 12.28 -11.78 -5.79
CA THR A 109 13.29 -12.66 -5.18
C THR A 109 14.69 -12.38 -5.72
N GLU A 110 14.83 -12.19 -7.05
CA GLU A 110 16.13 -11.87 -7.66
C GLU A 110 16.68 -10.52 -7.16
N MET A 111 15.79 -9.51 -7.00
CA MET A 111 16.20 -8.21 -6.45
C MET A 111 16.62 -8.31 -4.98
N MET A 112 15.89 -9.07 -4.17
CA MET A 112 16.23 -9.33 -2.76
C MET A 112 17.57 -10.04 -2.66
N ASN A 113 17.78 -11.12 -3.41
CA ASN A 113 19.07 -11.83 -3.44
C ASN A 113 20.25 -10.93 -3.87
N ARG A 114 20.00 -9.92 -4.70
CA ARG A 114 21.03 -8.92 -5.05
C ARG A 114 21.29 -7.94 -3.91
N CYS A 115 20.25 -7.52 -3.16
CA CYS A 115 20.44 -6.70 -2.00
C CYS A 115 21.28 -7.40 -0.94
N GLU A 116 20.97 -8.66 -0.62
CA GLU A 116 21.74 -9.50 0.32
C GLU A 116 23.22 -9.70 -0.09
N LYS A 117 23.51 -9.74 -1.39
CA LYS A 117 24.89 -9.86 -1.89
C LYS A 117 25.70 -8.57 -1.79
N ILE A 118 25.06 -7.42 -1.79
CA ILE A 118 25.71 -6.10 -1.83
C ILE A 118 25.82 -5.50 -0.43
N TYR A 119 24.81 -5.73 0.41
CA TYR A 119 24.70 -5.15 1.75
C TYR A 119 24.82 -6.23 2.83
N GLN A 120 25.16 -5.81 4.05
CA GLN A 120 25.15 -6.71 5.21
C GLN A 120 23.69 -7.10 5.54
N ASP A 121 23.51 -8.24 6.22
CA ASP A 121 22.19 -8.81 6.50
C ASP A 121 21.20 -7.81 7.10
N GLU A 122 21.66 -6.98 8.04
CA GLU A 122 20.80 -5.96 8.67
C GLU A 122 20.41 -4.83 7.72
N GLU A 123 21.35 -4.33 6.92
CA GLU A 123 21.12 -3.28 5.93
C GLU A 123 20.24 -3.78 4.79
N ALA A 124 20.47 -5.01 4.33
CA ALA A 124 19.66 -5.66 3.31
C ALA A 124 18.21 -5.78 3.78
N GLY A 125 17.97 -6.27 5.01
CA GLY A 125 16.64 -6.39 5.59
C GLY A 125 15.89 -5.05 5.71
N ILE A 126 16.59 -3.95 6.04
CA ILE A 126 16.01 -2.61 6.07
C ILE A 126 15.60 -2.16 4.66
N LEU A 127 16.49 -2.34 3.67
CA LEU A 127 16.21 -1.99 2.28
C LEU A 127 15.03 -2.81 1.71
N GLU A 128 14.95 -4.09 2.00
CA GLU A 128 13.86 -4.96 1.60
C GLU A 128 12.53 -4.53 2.18
N ALA A 129 12.51 -4.16 3.47
CA ALA A 129 11.32 -3.62 4.10
C ALA A 129 10.87 -2.30 3.46
N MET A 130 11.81 -1.41 3.12
CA MET A 130 11.51 -0.11 2.53
C MET A 130 11.13 -0.18 1.05
N LEU A 131 11.75 -1.08 0.26
CA LEU A 131 11.53 -1.16 -1.19
C LEU A 131 10.45 -2.17 -1.57
N PHE A 132 10.41 -3.32 -0.90
CA PHE A 132 9.50 -4.42 -1.26
C PHE A 132 8.40 -4.66 -0.22
N GLY A 133 8.47 -3.99 0.95
CA GLY A 133 7.53 -4.18 2.05
C GLY A 133 7.73 -5.52 2.78
N GLU A 134 8.85 -6.21 2.52
CA GLU A 134 9.19 -7.48 3.16
C GLU A 134 9.86 -7.23 4.51
N LYS A 135 9.36 -7.86 5.57
CA LYS A 135 9.84 -7.64 6.94
C LYS A 135 10.34 -8.91 7.59
N SER A 136 10.44 -10.00 6.83
CA SER A 136 10.85 -11.30 7.33
C SER A 136 12.28 -11.29 7.83
N GLU A 137 13.16 -10.62 7.12
CA GLU A 137 14.60 -10.57 7.42
C GLU A 137 15.00 -9.46 8.42
N LEU A 138 14.03 -8.61 8.82
CA LEU A 138 14.28 -7.63 9.86
C LEU A 138 14.43 -8.28 11.24
N SER A 139 15.59 -8.09 11.89
CA SER A 139 15.83 -8.54 13.26
C SER A 139 14.84 -7.88 14.24
N GLY A 140 14.58 -8.59 15.37
CA GLY A 140 13.74 -8.06 16.45
C GLY A 140 14.26 -6.76 17.02
N ASP A 141 15.59 -6.69 17.18
CA ASP A 141 16.31 -5.55 17.77
C ASP A 141 16.18 -4.30 16.92
N ILE A 142 16.30 -4.43 15.59
CA ILE A 142 16.07 -3.30 14.65
C ILE A 142 14.62 -2.83 14.70
N LYS A 143 13.66 -3.74 14.74
CA LYS A 143 12.23 -3.37 14.88
C LYS A 143 11.99 -2.59 16.16
N GLU A 144 12.56 -3.03 17.28
CA GLU A 144 12.44 -2.37 18.57
C GLU A 144 13.13 -0.98 18.56
N LEU A 145 14.36 -0.91 18.03
CA LEU A 145 15.09 0.35 17.87
C LEU A 145 14.28 1.40 17.11
N TYR A 146 13.70 1.04 15.96
CA TYR A 146 12.87 1.95 15.16
C TYR A 146 11.55 2.31 15.85
N GLN A 147 11.02 1.43 16.70
CA GLN A 147 9.82 1.73 17.52
C GLN A 147 10.14 2.72 18.63
N VAL A 148 11.22 2.50 19.38
CA VAL A 148 11.68 3.39 20.45
C VAL A 148 12.05 4.76 19.90
N ALA A 149 12.71 4.81 18.75
CA ALA A 149 13.03 6.05 18.06
C ALA A 149 11.79 6.76 17.43
N GLY A 150 10.61 6.15 17.45
CA GLY A 150 9.38 6.72 16.87
C GLY A 150 9.35 6.79 15.34
N ILE A 151 10.31 6.15 14.65
CA ILE A 151 10.47 6.17 13.19
C ILE A 151 10.08 4.84 12.52
N SER A 152 9.33 3.98 13.19
CA SER A 152 8.87 2.69 12.64
C SER A 152 8.07 2.83 11.33
N HIS A 153 7.50 4.01 11.05
CA HIS A 153 6.81 4.31 9.81
C HIS A 153 7.74 4.37 8.59
N VAL A 154 9.05 4.54 8.78
CA VAL A 154 10.05 4.50 7.69
C VAL A 154 10.25 3.08 7.16
N LEU A 155 10.11 2.06 8.03
CA LEU A 155 10.17 0.63 7.66
C LEU A 155 8.90 0.15 6.92
N VAL A 156 7.96 1.03 6.67
CA VAL A 156 6.73 0.71 5.94
C VAL A 156 6.70 1.54 4.68
N ILE A 157 6.32 0.91 3.57
CA ILE A 157 6.15 1.65 2.31
C ILE A 157 5.10 2.73 2.51
N SER A 158 5.55 3.98 2.47
CA SER A 158 4.72 5.15 2.68
C SER A 158 4.29 5.80 1.35
N GLY A 159 3.28 6.65 1.41
CA GLY A 159 2.90 7.47 0.26
C GLY A 159 4.03 8.37 -0.25
N LEU A 160 4.97 8.78 0.64
CA LEU A 160 6.14 9.57 0.25
C LEU A 160 7.08 8.76 -0.66
N HIS A 161 7.37 7.51 -0.32
CA HIS A 161 8.20 6.63 -1.15
C HIS A 161 7.61 6.48 -2.55
N ILE A 162 6.30 6.25 -2.66
CA ILE A 162 5.59 6.18 -3.94
C ILE A 162 5.67 7.49 -4.71
N SER A 163 5.50 8.62 -4.03
CA SER A 163 5.55 9.94 -4.67
C SER A 163 6.94 10.28 -5.19
N LEU A 164 7.99 9.97 -4.42
CA LEU A 164 9.38 10.17 -4.86
C LEU A 164 9.72 9.29 -6.06
N LEU A 165 9.35 8.01 -6.01
CA LEU A 165 9.53 7.10 -7.13
C LEU A 165 8.78 7.58 -8.38
N ALA A 166 7.53 8.05 -8.21
CA ALA A 166 6.73 8.60 -9.28
C ALA A 166 7.37 9.82 -9.95
N LEU A 167 7.91 10.74 -9.12
CA LEU A 167 8.61 11.92 -9.61
C LEU A 167 9.93 11.55 -10.32
N ALA A 168 10.68 10.61 -9.78
CA ALA A 168 11.93 10.13 -10.36
C ALA A 168 11.67 9.49 -11.74
N VAL A 169 10.75 8.53 -11.82
CA VAL A 169 10.40 7.84 -13.07
C VAL A 169 9.91 8.84 -14.11
N ALA A 170 8.95 9.69 -13.77
CA ALA A 170 8.44 10.71 -14.69
C ALA A 170 9.52 11.73 -15.09
N GLY A 171 10.44 12.08 -14.19
CA GLY A 171 11.57 12.96 -14.43
C GLY A 171 12.58 12.38 -15.42
N ILE A 172 12.95 11.12 -15.23
CA ILE A 172 13.87 10.38 -16.11
C ILE A 172 13.27 10.26 -17.52
N LEU A 173 12.02 9.80 -17.63
CA LEU A 173 11.36 9.62 -18.91
C LEU A 173 11.24 10.94 -19.71
N ARG A 174 10.95 12.06 -19.01
CA ARG A 174 10.95 13.39 -19.64
C ARG A 174 12.34 13.82 -20.11
N ARG A 175 13.39 13.55 -19.32
CA ARG A 175 14.78 13.87 -19.72
C ARG A 175 15.26 13.05 -20.90
N LEU A 176 14.75 11.85 -21.08
CA LEU A 176 15.02 11.01 -22.25
C LEU A 176 14.33 11.51 -23.52
N GLY A 177 13.56 12.60 -23.46
CA GLY A 177 12.92 13.23 -24.62
C GLY A 177 11.65 12.54 -25.12
N PHE A 178 11.05 11.64 -24.33
CA PHE A 178 9.78 11.03 -24.73
C PHE A 178 8.66 12.07 -24.83
N PRO A 179 7.78 12.00 -25.84
CA PRO A 179 6.62 12.87 -25.96
C PRO A 179 5.67 12.63 -24.79
N MET A 180 4.89 13.68 -24.44
CA MET A 180 4.05 13.70 -23.25
C MET A 180 3.17 12.45 -23.07
N PRO A 181 2.40 11.95 -24.06
CA PRO A 181 1.56 10.78 -23.84
C PRO A 181 2.36 9.51 -23.53
N VAL A 182 3.54 9.37 -24.17
CA VAL A 182 4.39 8.18 -23.99
C VAL A 182 4.97 8.11 -22.58
N TRP A 183 5.62 9.19 -22.09
CA TRP A 183 6.19 9.16 -20.74
C TRP A 183 5.10 9.07 -19.66
N VAL A 184 3.89 9.59 -19.89
CA VAL A 184 2.77 9.43 -18.96
C VAL A 184 2.34 7.96 -18.87
N ILE A 185 2.09 7.32 -20.02
CA ILE A 185 1.68 5.91 -20.08
C ILE A 185 2.75 5.00 -19.46
N LEU A 186 4.02 5.22 -19.80
CA LEU A 186 5.13 4.44 -19.24
C LEU A 186 5.25 4.63 -17.71
N SER A 187 5.14 5.85 -17.21
CA SER A 187 5.22 6.11 -15.77
C SER A 187 4.06 5.46 -15.00
N VAL A 188 2.85 5.49 -15.57
CA VAL A 188 1.69 4.79 -15.01
C VAL A 188 1.93 3.28 -15.00
N GLY A 189 2.43 2.71 -16.10
CA GLY A 189 2.74 1.28 -16.22
C GLY A 189 3.79 0.82 -15.19
N VAL A 190 4.88 1.55 -15.06
CA VAL A 190 5.96 1.26 -14.09
C VAL A 190 5.43 1.28 -12.66
N LEU A 191 4.66 2.32 -12.29
CA LEU A 191 4.14 2.44 -10.93
C LEU A 191 3.01 1.45 -10.62
N ALA A 192 2.20 1.10 -11.62
CA ALA A 192 1.21 0.03 -11.46
C ALA A 192 1.90 -1.32 -11.22
N GLY A 193 2.95 -1.62 -12.00
CA GLY A 193 3.78 -2.81 -11.80
C GLY A 193 4.44 -2.84 -10.42
N TYR A 194 5.01 -1.72 -9.99
CA TYR A 194 5.56 -1.59 -8.64
C TYR A 194 4.50 -1.79 -7.55
N GLY A 195 3.28 -1.25 -7.73
CA GLY A 195 2.16 -1.47 -6.81
C GLY A 195 1.80 -2.95 -6.68
N ILE A 196 1.86 -3.72 -7.77
CA ILE A 196 1.63 -5.17 -7.75
C ILE A 196 2.76 -5.87 -6.98
N LEU A 197 4.00 -5.48 -7.22
CA LEU A 197 5.20 -6.04 -6.59
C LEU A 197 5.20 -5.89 -5.06
N ILE A 198 4.77 -4.74 -4.54
CA ILE A 198 4.71 -4.47 -3.09
C ILE A 198 3.44 -5.02 -2.41
N GLY A 199 2.55 -5.70 -3.15
CA GLY A 199 1.32 -6.28 -2.59
C GLY A 199 0.23 -5.25 -2.25
N GLN A 200 0.31 -4.02 -2.78
CA GLN A 200 -0.72 -2.96 -2.68
C GLN A 200 -1.15 -2.62 -1.24
N PRO A 201 -0.24 -2.22 -0.33
CA PRO A 201 -0.65 -1.73 0.98
C PRO A 201 -1.55 -0.49 0.83
N THR A 202 -2.53 -0.33 1.73
CA THR A 202 -3.56 0.73 1.65
C THR A 202 -2.97 2.13 1.47
N THR A 203 -1.83 2.40 2.12
CA THR A 203 -1.09 3.68 1.99
C THR A 203 -0.55 3.91 0.59
N ALA A 204 -0.02 2.88 -0.06
CA ALA A 204 0.50 2.94 -1.41
C ALA A 204 -0.62 3.07 -2.45
N VAL A 205 -1.72 2.35 -2.28
CA VAL A 205 -2.88 2.42 -3.19
C VAL A 205 -3.39 3.84 -3.34
N ARG A 206 -3.53 4.58 -2.23
CA ARG A 206 -3.96 5.98 -2.30
C ARG A 206 -2.98 6.86 -3.07
N ALA A 207 -1.68 6.75 -2.79
CA ALA A 207 -0.67 7.53 -3.49
C ALA A 207 -0.64 7.21 -5.00
N LEU A 208 -0.78 5.93 -5.36
CA LEU A 208 -0.89 5.48 -6.75
C LEU A 208 -2.14 6.04 -7.43
N LEU A 209 -3.31 5.97 -6.78
CA LEU A 209 -4.55 6.52 -7.33
C LEU A 209 -4.44 8.02 -7.57
N MET A 210 -3.92 8.79 -6.61
CA MET A 210 -3.71 10.23 -6.79
C MET A 210 -2.71 10.52 -7.92
N PHE A 211 -1.66 9.73 -8.05
CA PHE A 211 -0.72 9.84 -9.16
C PHE A 211 -1.40 9.55 -10.51
N PHE A 212 -2.23 8.50 -10.59
CA PHE A 212 -2.95 8.18 -11.83
C PHE A 212 -3.94 9.27 -12.22
N VAL A 213 -4.63 9.87 -11.24
CA VAL A 213 -5.50 11.04 -11.48
C VAL A 213 -4.69 12.23 -12.00
N LEU A 214 -3.51 12.51 -11.41
CA LEU A 214 -2.61 13.56 -11.87
C LEU A 214 -2.18 13.33 -13.32
N GLN A 215 -1.79 12.13 -13.68
CA GLN A 215 -1.37 11.81 -15.05
C GLN A 215 -2.53 11.85 -16.03
N GLY A 216 -3.71 11.37 -15.61
CA GLY A 216 -4.93 11.48 -16.41
C GLY A 216 -5.33 12.94 -16.68
N ALA A 217 -5.26 13.81 -15.68
CA ALA A 217 -5.51 15.24 -15.84
C ALA A 217 -4.54 15.87 -16.85
N ARG A 218 -3.26 15.50 -16.82
CA ARG A 218 -2.25 15.96 -17.80
C ARG A 218 -2.58 15.52 -19.22
N LEU A 219 -2.96 14.25 -19.42
CA LEU A 219 -3.35 13.74 -20.74
C LEU A 219 -4.57 14.46 -21.30
N LEU A 220 -5.53 14.81 -20.43
CA LEU A 220 -6.75 15.51 -20.80
C LEU A 220 -6.57 17.04 -20.91
N GLY A 221 -5.36 17.57 -20.67
CA GLY A 221 -5.10 19.00 -20.66
C GLY A 221 -5.84 19.78 -19.57
N ARG A 222 -6.24 19.09 -18.49
CA ARG A 222 -6.96 19.70 -17.36
C ARG A 222 -6.03 20.05 -16.21
N SER A 223 -6.40 21.09 -15.45
CA SER A 223 -5.70 21.44 -14.21
C SER A 223 -5.94 20.36 -13.16
N TYR A 224 -4.85 19.97 -12.48
CA TYR A 224 -4.90 19.06 -11.34
C TYR A 224 -5.22 19.86 -10.06
N ASP A 225 -6.28 19.44 -9.38
CA ASP A 225 -6.58 19.91 -8.03
C ASP A 225 -6.37 18.78 -7.02
N LEU A 226 -5.56 19.05 -5.99
CA LEU A 226 -5.16 18.07 -4.99
C LEU A 226 -6.36 17.52 -4.21
N LEU A 227 -7.29 18.40 -3.81
CA LEU A 227 -8.43 18.00 -2.99
C LEU A 227 -9.45 17.20 -3.81
N SER A 228 -9.70 17.60 -5.06
CA SER A 228 -10.55 16.83 -5.99
C SER A 228 -9.96 15.44 -6.28
N ALA A 229 -8.64 15.36 -6.49
CA ALA A 229 -7.98 14.07 -6.69
C ALA A 229 -8.04 13.19 -5.44
N LEU A 230 -7.87 13.78 -4.25
CA LEU A 230 -8.00 13.07 -2.97
C LEU A 230 -9.42 12.54 -2.77
N ALA A 231 -10.44 13.37 -3.04
CA ALA A 231 -11.84 12.98 -2.93
C ALA A 231 -12.16 11.83 -3.90
N PHE A 232 -11.71 11.91 -5.14
CA PHE A 232 -11.89 10.85 -6.13
C PHE A 232 -11.21 9.55 -5.72
N ALA A 233 -9.96 9.63 -5.25
CA ALA A 233 -9.25 8.46 -4.72
C ALA A 233 -9.99 7.86 -3.52
N GLY A 234 -10.52 8.69 -2.61
CA GLY A 234 -11.32 8.26 -1.47
C GLY A 234 -12.59 7.52 -1.88
N ILE A 235 -13.32 8.05 -2.85
CA ILE A 235 -14.53 7.39 -3.38
C ILE A 235 -14.18 6.01 -3.95
N LEU A 236 -13.14 5.91 -4.78
CA LEU A 236 -12.72 4.63 -5.37
C LEU A 236 -12.31 3.61 -4.29
N MET A 237 -11.57 4.05 -3.26
CA MET A 237 -11.15 3.18 -2.16
C MET A 237 -12.35 2.70 -1.32
N LEU A 238 -13.32 3.57 -1.04
CA LEU A 238 -14.52 3.23 -0.27
C LEU A 238 -15.49 2.35 -1.05
N LEU A 239 -15.57 2.50 -2.38
CA LEU A 239 -16.32 1.59 -3.23
C LEU A 239 -15.73 0.17 -3.22
N ASP A 240 -14.40 0.05 -3.14
CA ASP A 240 -13.72 -1.24 -3.03
C ASP A 240 -13.81 -1.85 -1.62
N ASN A 241 -13.69 -1.01 -0.58
CA ASN A 241 -13.82 -1.43 0.80
C ASN A 241 -14.33 -0.29 1.70
N PRO A 242 -15.64 -0.26 2.05
CA PRO A 242 -16.23 0.79 2.90
C PRO A 242 -15.66 0.80 4.32
N ASP A 243 -15.15 -0.32 4.83
CA ASP A 243 -14.58 -0.43 6.17
C ASP A 243 -13.29 0.40 6.35
N LEU A 244 -12.67 0.85 5.24
CA LEU A 244 -11.48 1.72 5.28
C LEU A 244 -11.74 3.07 5.97
N ILE A 245 -13.00 3.53 6.03
CA ILE A 245 -13.35 4.76 6.75
C ILE A 245 -13.09 4.64 8.25
N LEU A 246 -13.11 3.41 8.78
CA LEU A 246 -12.85 3.13 10.19
C LEU A 246 -11.37 2.86 10.47
N ASP A 247 -10.55 2.66 9.43
CA ASP A 247 -9.12 2.44 9.59
C ASP A 247 -8.39 3.73 9.98
N GLY A 248 -7.71 3.71 11.12
CA GLY A 248 -6.97 4.85 11.64
C GLY A 248 -5.87 5.36 10.70
N GLY A 249 -5.16 4.45 10.04
CA GLY A 249 -4.11 4.80 9.08
C GLY A 249 -4.65 5.50 7.84
N CYS A 250 -5.80 5.05 7.34
CA CYS A 250 -6.50 5.69 6.24
C CYS A 250 -6.92 7.11 6.65
N ARG A 251 -7.63 7.28 7.76
CA ARG A 251 -8.10 8.58 8.26
C ARG A 251 -6.96 9.57 8.47
N LEU A 252 -5.90 9.18 9.19
CA LEU A 252 -4.75 10.04 9.45
C LEU A 252 -4.11 10.54 8.15
N SER A 253 -4.00 9.66 7.18
CA SER A 253 -3.39 10.02 5.91
C SER A 253 -4.25 10.96 5.07
N PHE A 254 -5.59 10.79 5.05
CA PHE A 254 -6.48 11.74 4.39
C PHE A 254 -6.46 13.10 5.10
N CYS A 255 -6.51 13.12 6.43
CA CYS A 255 -6.38 14.35 7.22
C CYS A 255 -5.06 15.08 6.95
N ALA A 256 -3.95 14.37 6.85
CA ALA A 256 -2.65 14.96 6.55
C ALA A 256 -2.64 15.65 5.17
N VAL A 257 -3.17 14.99 4.13
CA VAL A 257 -3.22 15.58 2.78
C VAL A 257 -4.16 16.79 2.73
N ILE A 258 -5.31 16.73 3.40
CA ILE A 258 -6.24 17.88 3.53
C ILE A 258 -5.54 19.03 4.22
N GLY A 259 -4.85 18.79 5.34
CA GLY A 259 -4.12 19.82 6.09
C GLY A 259 -3.05 20.50 5.24
N VAL A 260 -2.23 19.71 4.52
CA VAL A 260 -1.22 20.25 3.60
C VAL A 260 -1.86 21.03 2.46
N GLY A 261 -2.92 20.49 1.86
CA GLY A 261 -3.63 21.14 0.75
C GLY A 261 -4.24 22.49 1.17
N TRP A 262 -4.81 22.54 2.36
CA TRP A 262 -5.36 23.78 2.92
C TRP A 262 -4.25 24.80 3.21
N TYR A 263 -3.17 24.37 3.89
CA TYR A 263 -2.04 25.25 4.18
C TYR A 263 -1.43 25.86 2.90
N VAL A 264 -1.21 25.05 1.88
CA VAL A 264 -0.66 25.52 0.60
C VAL A 264 -1.62 26.49 -0.09
N SER A 265 -2.93 26.24 -0.03
CA SER A 265 -3.95 27.14 -0.58
C SER A 265 -3.94 28.51 0.10
N GLU A 266 -3.92 28.53 1.44
CA GLU A 266 -3.85 29.78 2.22
C GLU A 266 -2.55 30.55 1.97
N LYS A 267 -1.41 29.86 1.97
CA LYS A 267 -0.12 30.48 1.64
C LYS A 267 -0.15 31.14 0.26
N ASN A 268 -0.70 30.46 -0.75
CA ASN A 268 -0.81 31.01 -2.10
C ASN A 268 -1.72 32.25 -2.17
N LYS A 269 -2.81 32.29 -1.41
CA LYS A 269 -3.67 33.50 -1.31
C LYS A 269 -2.92 34.67 -0.71
N ILE A 270 -2.16 34.44 0.37
CA ILE A 270 -1.35 35.48 1.02
C ILE A 270 -0.31 36.04 0.04
N PHE A 271 0.44 35.17 -0.65
CA PHE A 271 1.44 35.61 -1.62
C PHE A 271 0.83 36.41 -2.79
N ARG A 272 -0.33 35.99 -3.30
CA ARG A 272 -1.05 36.73 -4.34
C ARG A 272 -1.47 38.12 -3.85
N SER A 273 -2.00 38.22 -2.61
CA SER A 273 -2.42 39.48 -2.02
C SER A 273 -1.25 40.46 -1.82
N ILE A 274 -0.07 39.96 -1.42
CA ILE A 274 1.14 40.76 -1.27
C ILE A 274 1.62 41.24 -2.65
N GLY A 275 1.70 40.36 -3.64
CA GLY A 275 2.13 40.73 -4.99
C GLY A 275 1.19 41.74 -5.67
N GLU A 276 -0.13 41.65 -5.43
CA GLU A 276 -1.08 42.66 -5.93
C GLU A 276 -0.92 44.03 -5.26
N LYS A 277 -0.67 44.04 -3.94
CA LYS A 277 -0.39 45.29 -3.19
C LYS A 277 0.87 45.96 -3.70
N GLU A 278 1.92 45.20 -3.99
CA GLU A 278 3.19 45.71 -4.50
C GLU A 278 3.06 46.27 -5.92
N LYS A 279 2.31 45.59 -6.80
CA LYS A 279 1.97 46.06 -8.14
C LYS A 279 1.14 47.37 -8.11
N ARG A 280 0.18 47.49 -7.19
CA ARG A 280 -0.59 48.76 -7.00
C ARG A 280 0.28 49.89 -6.52
N LYS A 281 1.23 49.61 -5.57
CA LYS A 281 2.18 50.61 -5.03
C LYS A 281 3.13 51.13 -6.13
N ASN A 282 3.59 50.26 -7.02
CA ASN A 282 4.51 50.64 -8.09
C ASN A 282 3.75 51.40 -9.23
N ARG A 283 2.51 51.08 -9.54
CA ARG A 283 1.68 51.84 -10.47
C ARG A 283 1.32 53.25 -9.96
N GLY A 284 1.17 53.39 -8.62
CA GLY A 284 0.91 54.73 -8.02
C GLY A 284 2.12 55.62 -7.99
N LYS A 285 3.34 55.07 -8.09
CA LYS A 285 4.56 55.87 -8.17
C LYS A 285 4.94 56.32 -9.59
N GLY A 286 4.54 55.56 -10.62
CA GLY A 286 4.84 55.89 -12.03
C GLY A 286 3.87 56.91 -12.67
N GLY A 287 2.83 57.36 -11.94
CA GLY A 287 1.86 58.33 -12.45
C GLY A 287 2.09 59.79 -11.93
N LYS A 288 3.22 60.08 -11.29
CA LYS A 288 3.56 61.43 -10.81
C LYS A 288 4.87 61.97 -11.39
N GLY A 289 5.17 61.55 -12.61
CA GLY A 289 6.30 62.10 -13.40
C GLY A 289 5.78 62.85 -14.59
#